data_f665233cda8696a3c57e04b3f868f273
#
_entry.id   f665233cda8696a3c57e04b3f868f273
#
_cell.length_a   1.000
_cell.length_b   1.000
_cell.length_c   1.000
_cell.angle_alpha   90.00
_cell.angle_beta   90.00
_cell.angle_gamma   90.00
#
_symmetry.space_group_name_H-M   'P 1'
#
loop_
_entity.id
_entity.type
_entity.pdbx_description
1 polymer ?
#
loop_
_entity_poly.entity_id
_entity_poly.type
_entity_poly.pdbx_seq_one_letter_code
_entity_poly.pdbx_strand_id
1 'polypeptide(L)'
;MKYVILCAAAFLTAACNAPTVAPAEEITAAPEKLHNNITEAEIIEGWELMFDGQCMGNFRKYGDTVIGKAWVIQDDALHLDASIKDDWQTNGGGDIVYQDFDGSIREFENFHFKGEWKVAERGNSGIIYLIHEDTEQYPYCWMTGLEMQVLDNGTDSTEGHPDAAIQKHRAGDLYDINAAPEGAAKLAGEWNQFEIIVQDGHLTQILNGVVTVDRDLF
;
A
#
# COMPACT_ATOMS: atom_id res chain seq x y z
N MET A 1 -6.21 17.52 -8.82
CA MET A 1 -5.94 16.13 -8.41
C MET A 1 -4.72 16.15 -7.50
N LYS A 2 -4.76 15.53 -6.33
CA LYS A 2 -3.58 15.41 -5.47
C LYS A 2 -3.05 13.99 -5.59
N TYR A 3 -1.75 13.82 -5.79
CA TYR A 3 -1.09 12.54 -6.04
C TYR A 3 -0.22 12.13 -4.84
N VAL A 4 -0.19 10.85 -4.51
CA VAL A 4 0.49 10.35 -3.30
C VAL A 4 1.25 9.05 -3.59
N ILE A 5 2.50 8.93 -3.10
CA ILE A 5 3.39 7.77 -3.32
C ILE A 5 3.94 7.24 -1.99
N LEU A 6 4.01 5.91 -1.84
CA LEU A 6 4.65 5.20 -0.74
C LEU A 6 5.76 4.26 -1.29
N CYS A 7 7.04 4.46 -0.95
CA CYS A 7 8.19 3.71 -1.49
C CYS A 7 9.37 3.56 -0.50
N ALA A 8 10.28 2.54 -0.61
CA ALA A 8 11.39 2.23 0.29
C ALA A 8 12.82 2.35 -0.33
N ALA A 9 13.84 2.91 0.36
CA ALA A 9 15.20 3.15 -0.15
C ALA A 9 16.34 2.51 0.67
N ALA A 10 17.39 1.99 0.00
CA ALA A 10 18.62 1.51 0.63
C ALA A 10 19.85 2.34 0.21
N PHE A 11 20.74 2.66 1.16
CA PHE A 11 21.99 3.40 0.90
C PHE A 11 23.22 2.49 0.87
N LEU A 12 24.08 2.69 -0.13
CA LEU A 12 25.45 2.15 -0.15
C LEU A 12 26.47 3.28 -0.24
N THR A 13 27.45 3.28 0.69
CA THR A 13 28.60 4.20 0.69
C THR A 13 29.78 3.60 -0.09
N ALA A 14 30.32 4.34 -1.04
CA ALA A 14 31.50 3.97 -1.82
C ALA A 14 32.75 4.74 -1.37
N ALA A 15 33.88 4.04 -1.17
CA ALA A 15 35.19 4.61 -0.95
C ALA A 15 35.98 4.70 -2.27
N CYS A 16 36.67 5.82 -2.47
CA CYS A 16 37.43 6.14 -3.67
C CYS A 16 38.76 5.41 -3.79
N ASN A 17 39.08 4.92 -4.98
CA ASN A 17 40.44 4.87 -5.53
C ASN A 17 40.37 4.81 -7.08
N ALA A 18 41.13 5.66 -7.76
CA ALA A 18 41.25 5.74 -9.23
C ALA A 18 42.69 5.40 -9.68
N PRO A 19 43.03 5.33 -11.00
CA PRO A 19 42.27 4.88 -12.15
C PRO A 19 43.07 3.88 -13.06
N THR A 20 42.36 3.15 -13.91
CA THR A 20 42.91 2.71 -15.21
C THR A 20 41.75 2.59 -16.22
N VAL A 21 41.90 3.27 -17.36
CA VAL A 21 40.88 3.43 -18.39
C VAL A 21 40.93 2.26 -19.36
N ALA A 22 39.81 1.56 -19.54
CA ALA A 22 39.48 0.74 -20.70
C ALA A 22 38.12 1.23 -21.24
N PRO A 23 37.86 1.14 -22.57
CA PRO A 23 36.68 1.77 -23.16
C PRO A 23 35.42 1.10 -22.64
N ALA A 24 34.51 1.94 -22.13
CA ALA A 24 33.23 1.53 -21.58
C ALA A 24 32.28 1.08 -22.67
N GLU A 25 31.81 -0.16 -22.61
CA GLU A 25 30.49 -0.50 -23.13
C GLU A 25 29.47 0.15 -22.18
N GLU A 26 28.72 1.07 -22.70
CA GLU A 26 27.65 1.79 -21.99
C GLU A 26 26.47 0.81 -21.81
N ILE A 27 26.55 -0.02 -20.75
CA ILE A 27 25.38 -0.75 -20.27
C ILE A 27 24.53 0.31 -19.57
N THR A 28 23.57 0.88 -20.29
CA THR A 28 22.49 1.64 -19.70
C THR A 28 21.63 0.67 -18.90
N ALA A 29 22.03 0.38 -17.64
CA ALA A 29 21.12 -0.20 -16.67
C ALA A 29 19.90 0.73 -16.59
N ALA A 30 18.69 0.17 -16.75
CA ALA A 30 17.49 0.92 -16.43
C ALA A 30 17.65 1.54 -15.04
N PRO A 31 17.24 2.79 -14.84
CA PRO A 31 17.39 3.44 -13.55
C PRO A 31 16.78 2.54 -12.48
N GLU A 32 17.58 2.20 -11.48
CA GLU A 32 17.12 1.45 -10.31
C GLU A 32 15.96 2.23 -9.72
N LYS A 33 14.78 1.61 -9.63
CA LYS A 33 13.58 2.27 -9.11
C LYS A 33 13.83 2.53 -7.63
N LEU A 34 14.14 3.77 -7.28
CA LEU A 34 14.27 4.19 -5.90
C LEU A 34 12.89 4.09 -5.24
N HIS A 35 12.78 3.18 -4.29
CA HIS A 35 11.59 3.08 -3.43
C HIS A 35 11.57 4.25 -2.44
N ASN A 36 10.39 4.62 -1.91
CA ASN A 36 10.18 5.71 -0.94
C ASN A 36 10.82 7.05 -1.36
N ASN A 37 10.78 7.35 -2.64
CA ASN A 37 11.28 8.60 -3.19
C ASN A 37 10.35 9.09 -4.30
N ILE A 38 10.26 10.40 -4.47
CA ILE A 38 9.58 11.04 -5.59
C ILE A 38 10.58 11.86 -6.38
N THR A 39 10.47 11.79 -7.69
CA THR A 39 11.30 12.55 -8.61
C THR A 39 10.89 14.02 -8.65
N GLU A 40 11.79 14.90 -9.13
CA GLU A 40 11.44 16.31 -9.37
C GLU A 40 10.23 16.46 -10.30
N ALA A 41 10.10 15.59 -11.31
CA ALA A 41 8.96 15.60 -12.23
C ALA A 41 7.65 15.28 -11.49
N GLU A 42 7.64 14.27 -10.63
CA GLU A 42 6.47 13.90 -9.83
C GLU A 42 6.10 15.02 -8.84
N ILE A 43 7.09 15.69 -8.24
CA ILE A 43 6.83 16.87 -7.37
C ILE A 43 6.14 17.99 -8.17
N ILE A 44 6.60 18.27 -9.39
CA ILE A 44 6.00 19.28 -10.28
C ILE A 44 4.57 18.88 -10.67
N GLU A 45 4.30 17.60 -10.86
CA GLU A 45 2.96 17.05 -11.14
C GLU A 45 2.05 17.07 -9.91
N GLY A 46 2.57 17.34 -8.71
CA GLY A 46 1.82 17.45 -7.47
C GLY A 46 1.74 16.16 -6.65
N TRP A 47 2.63 15.19 -6.90
CA TRP A 47 2.79 14.02 -6.06
C TRP A 47 3.39 14.38 -4.70
N GLU A 48 2.90 13.74 -3.66
CA GLU A 48 3.39 13.88 -2.29
C GLU A 48 3.79 12.50 -1.74
N LEU A 49 4.93 12.44 -1.05
CA LEU A 49 5.42 11.21 -0.43
C LEU A 49 4.75 11.02 0.94
N MET A 50 4.00 9.93 1.13
CA MET A 50 3.36 9.60 2.41
C MET A 50 4.30 8.90 3.38
N PHE A 51 5.27 8.13 2.89
CA PHE A 51 6.20 7.35 3.71
C PHE A 51 7.59 7.35 3.08
N ASP A 52 8.60 7.70 3.86
CA ASP A 52 10.00 7.83 3.43
C ASP A 52 10.86 6.59 3.76
N GLY A 53 10.26 5.53 4.27
CA GLY A 53 10.99 4.33 4.71
C GLY A 53 11.61 4.45 6.10
N GLN A 54 11.55 5.62 6.75
CA GLN A 54 12.29 5.88 8.00
C GLN A 54 11.40 6.38 9.13
N CYS A 55 10.27 7.03 8.82
CA CYS A 55 9.43 7.65 9.83
C CYS A 55 7.95 7.27 9.67
N MET A 56 7.32 6.87 10.76
CA MET A 56 5.88 6.56 10.83
C MET A 56 5.05 7.70 11.43
N GLY A 57 5.62 8.90 11.61
CA GLY A 57 4.93 10.03 12.26
C GLY A 57 3.66 10.51 11.55
N ASN A 58 3.52 10.17 10.26
CA ASN A 58 2.33 10.46 9.47
C ASN A 58 1.24 9.39 9.59
N PHE A 59 1.40 8.44 10.50
CA PHE A 59 0.41 7.37 10.68
C PHE A 59 0.01 7.26 12.15
N ARG A 60 -1.26 6.96 12.35
CA ARG A 60 -1.83 6.61 13.64
C ARG A 60 -2.79 5.44 13.48
N LYS A 61 -3.13 4.79 14.54
CA LYS A 61 -4.18 3.79 14.54
C LYS A 61 -5.54 4.48 14.32
N TYR A 62 -6.45 3.84 13.61
CA TYR A 62 -7.84 4.29 13.49
C TYR A 62 -8.46 4.44 14.89
N GLY A 63 -9.04 5.61 15.15
CA GLY A 63 -9.61 5.95 16.45
C GLY A 63 -8.61 6.24 17.57
N ASP A 64 -7.32 6.40 17.25
CA ASP A 64 -6.26 6.70 18.23
C ASP A 64 -5.39 7.86 17.74
N THR A 65 -4.52 8.37 18.59
CA THR A 65 -3.56 9.45 18.24
C THR A 65 -2.16 8.93 17.96
N VAL A 66 -1.90 7.63 18.17
CA VAL A 66 -0.61 7.00 17.97
C VAL A 66 -0.76 5.72 17.15
N ILE A 67 0.31 5.33 16.47
CA ILE A 67 0.38 4.06 15.74
C ILE A 67 0.51 2.88 16.72
N GLY A 68 -0.10 1.74 16.40
CA GLY A 68 0.01 0.53 17.20
C GLY A 68 1.45 -0.03 17.21
N LYS A 69 1.89 -0.56 18.34
CA LYS A 69 3.27 -1.04 18.56
C LYS A 69 3.70 -2.24 17.72
N ALA A 70 2.74 -2.94 17.09
CA ALA A 70 3.02 -4.03 16.16
C ALA A 70 3.36 -3.54 14.74
N TRP A 71 3.12 -2.27 14.46
CA TRP A 71 3.62 -1.65 13.25
C TRP A 71 5.06 -1.20 13.46
N VAL A 72 5.95 -1.68 12.62
CA VAL A 72 7.39 -1.39 12.66
C VAL A 72 7.89 -1.03 11.27
N ILE A 73 9.06 -0.41 11.18
CA ILE A 73 9.76 -0.25 9.89
C ILE A 73 10.70 -1.44 9.75
N GLN A 74 10.53 -2.21 8.70
CA GLN A 74 11.41 -3.32 8.35
C GLN A 74 11.66 -3.31 6.85
N ASP A 75 12.91 -3.41 6.43
CA ASP A 75 13.32 -3.37 5.03
C ASP A 75 12.73 -2.15 4.28
N ASP A 76 12.80 -0.98 4.93
CA ASP A 76 12.25 0.29 4.46
C ASP A 76 10.73 0.26 4.16
N ALA A 77 9.99 -0.67 4.72
CA ALA A 77 8.55 -0.80 4.57
C ALA A 77 7.82 -0.68 5.92
N LEU A 78 6.56 -0.22 5.87
CA LEU A 78 5.63 -0.37 6.99
C LEU A 78 5.28 -1.85 7.12
N HIS A 79 5.73 -2.47 8.20
CA HIS A 79 5.55 -3.90 8.47
C HIS A 79 4.64 -4.10 9.69
N LEU A 80 3.60 -4.90 9.52
CA LEU A 80 2.80 -5.38 10.65
C LEU A 80 3.41 -6.67 11.18
N ASP A 81 4.06 -6.60 12.34
CA ASP A 81 4.56 -7.78 13.05
C ASP A 81 3.38 -8.58 13.64
N ALA A 82 2.98 -9.61 12.92
CA ALA A 82 1.89 -10.50 13.29
C ALA A 82 2.35 -11.68 14.18
N SER A 83 3.54 -11.65 14.75
CA SER A 83 4.08 -12.72 15.61
C SER A 83 3.24 -12.94 16.87
N ILE A 84 2.54 -11.89 17.33
CA ILE A 84 1.60 -11.97 18.47
C ILE A 84 0.18 -11.71 17.96
N LYS A 85 -0.57 -12.78 17.76
CA LYS A 85 -1.96 -12.73 17.31
C LYS A 85 -2.86 -13.44 18.32
N ASP A 86 -3.71 -12.67 19.00
CA ASP A 86 -4.59 -13.21 20.04
C ASP A 86 -5.96 -13.66 19.49
N ASP A 87 -6.38 -13.10 18.36
CA ASP A 87 -7.65 -13.38 17.67
C ASP A 87 -7.47 -13.13 16.17
N TRP A 88 -8.50 -12.68 15.47
CA TRP A 88 -8.42 -12.30 14.06
C TRP A 88 -7.52 -11.09 13.80
N GLN A 89 -7.27 -10.24 14.80
CA GLN A 89 -6.34 -9.11 14.72
C GLN A 89 -5.01 -9.36 15.44
N THR A 90 -3.94 -8.72 14.94
CA THR A 90 -2.65 -8.71 15.60
C THR A 90 -2.69 -7.85 16.86
N ASN A 91 -2.21 -8.39 17.99
CA ASN A 91 -2.15 -7.64 19.24
C ASN A 91 -1.23 -6.42 19.14
N GLY A 92 -1.78 -5.22 19.39
CA GLY A 92 -1.07 -3.94 19.21
C GLY A 92 -0.91 -3.49 17.76
N GLY A 93 -1.60 -4.15 16.82
CA GLY A 93 -1.75 -3.72 15.42
C GLY A 93 -2.96 -2.79 15.26
N GLY A 94 -3.91 -3.21 14.44
CA GLY A 94 -5.08 -2.45 14.02
C GLY A 94 -4.81 -1.66 12.74
N ASP A 95 -5.88 -1.10 12.20
CA ASP A 95 -5.80 -0.33 10.97
C ASP A 95 -5.06 0.98 11.20
N ILE A 96 -4.18 1.34 10.30
CA ILE A 96 -3.46 2.62 10.33
C ILE A 96 -4.07 3.60 9.34
N VAL A 97 -4.20 4.84 9.75
CA VAL A 97 -4.66 5.95 8.91
C VAL A 97 -3.59 7.01 8.77
N TYR A 98 -3.53 7.61 7.60
CA TYR A 98 -2.61 8.71 7.31
C TYR A 98 -3.10 10.00 7.95
N GLN A 99 -2.15 10.80 8.47
CA GLN A 99 -2.36 12.14 9.00
C GLN A 99 -1.19 13.04 8.61
N ASP A 100 -1.34 14.36 8.71
CA ASP A 100 -0.21 15.26 8.58
C ASP A 100 0.75 15.15 9.77
N PHE A 101 2.01 15.59 9.63
CA PHE A 101 3.02 15.50 10.67
C PHE A 101 2.66 16.26 11.96
N ASP A 102 1.81 17.26 11.87
CA ASP A 102 1.30 18.00 13.03
C ASP A 102 0.13 17.29 13.74
N GLY A 103 -0.27 16.11 13.24
CA GLY A 103 -1.36 15.32 13.75
C GLY A 103 -2.74 15.75 13.25
N SER A 104 -2.81 16.71 12.34
CA SER A 104 -4.10 17.10 11.74
C SER A 104 -4.61 16.01 10.79
N ILE A 105 -5.94 15.83 10.78
CA ILE A 105 -6.61 14.90 9.87
C ILE A 105 -6.59 15.52 8.48
N ARG A 106 -6.18 14.72 7.50
CA ARG A 106 -6.15 15.10 6.10
C ARG A 106 -7.11 14.25 5.30
N GLU A 107 -8.09 14.90 4.69
CA GLU A 107 -9.10 14.25 3.86
C GLU A 107 -8.79 14.45 2.38
N PHE A 108 -9.08 13.41 1.58
CA PHE A 108 -8.88 13.40 0.13
C PHE A 108 -10.20 13.01 -0.54
N GLU A 109 -10.72 13.89 -1.39
CA GLU A 109 -11.93 13.62 -2.19
C GLU A 109 -11.55 13.12 -3.59
N ASN A 110 -10.71 13.88 -4.30
CA ASN A 110 -10.14 13.52 -5.59
C ASN A 110 -8.65 13.26 -5.42
N PHE A 111 -8.21 12.03 -5.66
CA PHE A 111 -6.82 11.64 -5.45
C PHE A 111 -6.37 10.53 -6.40
N HIS A 112 -5.06 10.44 -6.58
CA HIS A 112 -4.39 9.28 -7.14
C HIS A 112 -3.40 8.78 -6.09
N PHE A 113 -3.66 7.62 -5.53
CA PHE A 113 -2.81 6.95 -4.55
C PHE A 113 -2.14 5.75 -5.18
N LYS A 114 -0.82 5.65 -5.07
CA LYS A 114 -0.05 4.50 -5.55
C LYS A 114 0.95 4.03 -4.52
N GLY A 115 1.27 2.76 -4.55
CA GLY A 115 2.22 2.16 -3.65
C GLY A 115 2.48 0.69 -3.97
N GLU A 116 3.13 0.03 -3.04
CA GLU A 116 3.45 -1.39 -3.15
C GLU A 116 3.08 -2.10 -1.85
N TRP A 117 2.63 -3.34 -1.98
CA TRP A 117 2.37 -4.19 -0.85
C TRP A 117 2.90 -5.60 -1.07
N LYS A 118 3.22 -6.27 0.03
CA LYS A 118 3.62 -7.67 0.06
C LYS A 118 2.90 -8.35 1.22
N VAL A 119 2.20 -9.43 0.94
CA VAL A 119 1.47 -10.21 1.93
C VAL A 119 2.22 -11.50 2.24
N ALA A 120 2.17 -11.95 3.49
CA ALA A 120 2.69 -13.26 3.91
C ALA A 120 1.76 -14.39 3.46
N GLU A 121 2.26 -15.63 3.49
CA GLU A 121 1.44 -16.83 3.27
C GLU A 121 0.19 -16.79 4.17
N ARG A 122 -0.97 -17.03 3.58
CA ARG A 122 -2.30 -16.98 4.21
C ARG A 122 -2.61 -15.63 4.89
N GLY A 123 -1.94 -14.56 4.48
CA GLY A 123 -2.17 -13.23 4.99
C GLY A 123 -3.43 -12.59 4.40
N ASN A 124 -4.06 -11.72 5.20
CA ASN A 124 -5.25 -10.95 4.84
C ASN A 124 -5.07 -9.53 5.39
N SER A 125 -5.27 -8.55 4.54
CA SER A 125 -5.19 -7.11 4.81
C SER A 125 -6.01 -6.36 3.77
N GLY A 126 -5.99 -5.03 3.79
CA GLY A 126 -6.69 -4.21 2.80
C GLY A 126 -6.13 -2.80 2.73
N ILE A 127 -6.38 -2.13 1.61
CA ILE A 127 -6.15 -0.71 1.46
C ILE A 127 -7.51 -0.04 1.43
N ILE A 128 -7.85 0.63 2.53
CA ILE A 128 -9.18 1.22 2.74
C ILE A 128 -9.10 2.73 2.51
N TYR A 129 -10.03 3.26 1.75
CA TYR A 129 -10.07 4.67 1.34
C TYR A 129 -11.50 5.20 1.38
N LEU A 130 -11.65 6.54 1.32
CA LEU A 130 -12.92 7.24 1.50
C LEU A 130 -13.59 6.90 2.82
N ILE A 131 -12.80 6.71 3.88
CA ILE A 131 -13.29 6.39 5.21
C ILE A 131 -13.91 7.64 5.86
N HIS A 132 -14.96 7.41 6.66
CA HIS A 132 -15.47 8.38 7.62
C HIS A 132 -15.12 7.89 9.03
N GLU A 133 -14.30 8.66 9.76
CA GLU A 133 -13.84 8.27 11.08
C GLU A 133 -14.80 8.80 12.17
N ASP A 134 -15.62 7.91 12.71
CA ASP A 134 -16.46 8.11 13.86
C ASP A 134 -16.49 6.80 14.65
N THR A 135 -15.56 6.66 15.60
CA THR A 135 -15.37 5.41 16.35
C THR A 135 -16.48 5.07 17.32
N GLU A 136 -17.34 6.03 17.67
CA GLU A 136 -18.54 5.76 18.49
C GLU A 136 -19.59 5.03 17.66
N GLN A 137 -19.74 5.40 16.38
CA GLN A 137 -20.70 4.80 15.47
C GLN A 137 -20.07 3.67 14.62
N TYR A 138 -18.82 3.83 14.22
CA TYR A 138 -18.10 2.93 13.31
C TYR A 138 -16.76 2.51 13.94
N PRO A 139 -16.72 1.46 14.75
CA PRO A 139 -15.50 1.04 15.46
C PRO A 139 -14.38 0.54 14.53
N TYR A 140 -14.64 0.33 13.25
CA TYR A 140 -13.67 -0.14 12.27
C TYR A 140 -13.76 0.68 10.97
N CYS A 141 -12.61 0.98 10.33
CA CYS A 141 -12.55 1.79 9.12
C CYS A 141 -13.27 1.16 7.92
N TRP A 142 -13.29 -0.17 7.82
CA TRP A 142 -13.99 -0.91 6.77
C TRP A 142 -15.53 -0.81 6.84
N MET A 143 -16.10 -0.27 7.89
CA MET A 143 -17.54 -0.04 7.99
C MET A 143 -18.03 1.13 7.16
N THR A 144 -17.14 2.05 6.80
CA THR A 144 -17.47 3.26 6.03
C THR A 144 -16.66 3.40 4.75
N GLY A 145 -15.46 2.83 4.70
CA GLY A 145 -14.55 2.93 3.55
C GLY A 145 -14.79 1.86 2.49
N LEU A 146 -14.26 2.12 1.30
CA LEU A 146 -14.09 1.14 0.24
C LEU A 146 -12.74 0.46 0.39
N GLU A 147 -12.64 -0.82 0.03
CA GLU A 147 -11.43 -1.62 0.25
C GLU A 147 -10.93 -2.24 -1.06
N MET A 148 -9.68 -1.93 -1.43
CA MET A 148 -8.90 -2.78 -2.32
C MET A 148 -8.32 -3.91 -1.49
N GLN A 149 -8.78 -5.14 -1.74
CA GLN A 149 -8.36 -6.30 -0.98
C GLN A 149 -6.89 -6.63 -1.18
N VAL A 150 -6.19 -6.93 -0.09
CA VAL A 150 -4.83 -7.45 -0.03
C VAL A 150 -4.87 -8.83 0.60
N LEU A 151 -4.68 -9.86 -0.21
CA LEU A 151 -4.86 -11.25 0.21
C LEU A 151 -3.81 -12.17 -0.40
N ASP A 152 -3.42 -13.21 0.31
CA ASP A 152 -2.77 -14.36 -0.33
C ASP A 152 -3.83 -15.21 -1.04
N ASN A 153 -3.90 -15.08 -2.35
CA ASN A 153 -4.82 -15.86 -3.17
C ASN A 153 -4.41 -17.35 -3.29
N GLY A 154 -3.17 -17.71 -2.90
CA GLY A 154 -2.58 -19.02 -3.17
C GLY A 154 -2.38 -19.29 -4.66
N THR A 155 -1.79 -20.44 -4.98
CA THR A 155 -1.77 -20.96 -6.36
C THR A 155 -3.10 -21.61 -6.74
N ASP A 156 -3.83 -22.04 -5.73
CA ASP A 156 -5.23 -22.47 -5.81
C ASP A 156 -5.99 -22.07 -4.52
N SER A 157 -7.30 -22.21 -4.54
CA SER A 157 -8.17 -21.80 -3.42
C SER A 157 -7.96 -22.59 -2.11
N THR A 158 -7.09 -23.58 -2.08
CA THR A 158 -6.80 -24.40 -0.88
C THR A 158 -5.49 -24.02 -0.21
N GLU A 159 -4.56 -23.40 -0.93
CA GLU A 159 -3.22 -23.05 -0.45
C GLU A 159 -3.15 -21.64 0.14
N GLY A 160 -3.93 -20.70 -0.37
CA GLY A 160 -3.99 -19.31 0.09
C GLY A 160 -4.80 -19.11 1.37
N HIS A 161 -5.17 -17.86 1.62
CA HIS A 161 -6.12 -17.52 2.67
C HIS A 161 -7.50 -18.13 2.36
N PRO A 162 -8.28 -18.58 3.36
CA PRO A 162 -9.60 -19.20 3.13
C PRO A 162 -10.57 -18.30 2.32
N ASP A 163 -10.51 -16.99 2.48
CA ASP A 163 -11.36 -16.04 1.75
C ASP A 163 -11.07 -16.01 0.26
N ALA A 164 -9.90 -16.49 -0.20
CA ALA A 164 -9.60 -16.61 -1.64
C ALA A 164 -10.58 -17.56 -2.38
N ALA A 165 -11.28 -18.43 -1.66
CA ALA A 165 -12.34 -19.26 -2.21
C ALA A 165 -13.65 -18.48 -2.47
N ILE A 166 -13.78 -17.27 -1.91
CA ILE A 166 -14.97 -16.43 -2.02
C ILE A 166 -14.72 -15.41 -3.15
N GLN A 167 -15.66 -15.36 -4.10
CA GLN A 167 -15.62 -14.35 -5.16
C GLN A 167 -15.77 -12.95 -4.55
N LYS A 168 -14.97 -11.99 -5.04
CA LYS A 168 -14.89 -10.60 -4.55
C LYS A 168 -14.21 -10.42 -3.19
N HIS A 169 -13.45 -11.45 -2.73
CA HIS A 169 -12.59 -11.35 -1.55
C HIS A 169 -11.10 -11.57 -1.89
N ARG A 170 -10.76 -11.65 -3.17
CA ARG A 170 -9.40 -11.89 -3.64
C ARG A 170 -8.60 -10.61 -3.75
N ALA A 171 -7.29 -10.72 -3.73
CA ALA A 171 -6.40 -9.56 -3.91
C ALA A 171 -6.73 -8.77 -5.18
N GLY A 172 -6.87 -7.45 -5.03
CA GLY A 172 -7.26 -6.53 -6.09
C GLY A 172 -8.76 -6.36 -6.29
N ASP A 173 -9.60 -7.18 -5.65
CA ASP A 173 -11.05 -6.97 -5.66
C ASP A 173 -11.41 -5.67 -4.95
N LEU A 174 -12.47 -5.01 -5.39
CA LEU A 174 -13.21 -4.09 -4.53
C LEU A 174 -14.10 -4.97 -3.64
N TYR A 175 -13.69 -5.11 -2.38
CA TYR A 175 -14.20 -6.12 -1.45
C TYR A 175 -15.73 -6.17 -1.44
N ASP A 176 -16.27 -7.38 -1.61
CA ASP A 176 -17.71 -7.69 -1.71
C ASP A 176 -18.47 -7.03 -2.88
N ILE A 177 -17.86 -6.09 -3.61
CA ILE A 177 -18.52 -5.27 -4.62
C ILE A 177 -18.15 -5.71 -6.04
N ASN A 178 -16.86 -5.76 -6.38
CA ASN A 178 -16.38 -6.02 -7.74
C ASN A 178 -15.19 -6.98 -7.76
N ALA A 179 -15.29 -8.04 -8.54
CA ALA A 179 -14.19 -9.00 -8.70
C ALA A 179 -13.16 -8.47 -9.71
N ALA A 180 -11.89 -8.59 -9.35
CA ALA A 180 -10.75 -8.33 -10.24
C ALA A 180 -10.58 -9.45 -11.28
N PRO A 181 -9.93 -9.18 -12.42
CA PRO A 181 -9.48 -10.21 -13.34
C PRO A 181 -8.54 -11.21 -12.65
N GLU A 182 -8.65 -12.48 -13.02
CA GLU A 182 -7.73 -13.51 -12.49
C GLU A 182 -6.28 -13.21 -12.89
N GLY A 183 -5.34 -13.52 -11.99
CA GLY A 183 -3.91 -13.33 -12.22
C GLY A 183 -3.41 -11.90 -12.09
N ALA A 184 -4.22 -10.94 -11.65
CA ALA A 184 -3.78 -9.58 -11.41
C ALA A 184 -2.77 -9.49 -10.24
N ALA A 185 -2.95 -10.28 -9.17
CA ALA A 185 -2.06 -10.35 -8.03
C ALA A 185 -0.93 -11.36 -8.22
N LYS A 186 0.26 -11.03 -7.68
CA LYS A 186 1.38 -11.96 -7.51
C LYS A 186 1.18 -12.82 -6.25
N LEU A 187 2.00 -13.87 -6.11
CA LEU A 187 1.94 -14.79 -4.98
C LEU A 187 2.40 -14.13 -3.67
N ALA A 188 2.06 -14.76 -2.55
CA ALA A 188 2.58 -14.37 -1.24
C ALA A 188 4.12 -14.28 -1.25
N GLY A 189 4.66 -13.28 -0.55
CA GLY A 189 6.10 -13.00 -0.52
C GLY A 189 6.61 -12.13 -1.67
N GLU A 190 5.81 -11.85 -2.69
CA GLU A 190 6.17 -10.97 -3.80
C GLU A 190 5.55 -9.57 -3.63
N TRP A 191 6.30 -8.53 -4.08
CA TRP A 191 5.80 -7.16 -4.10
C TRP A 191 4.80 -6.94 -5.23
N ASN A 192 3.62 -6.45 -4.89
CA ASN A 192 2.56 -6.03 -5.78
C ASN A 192 2.54 -4.50 -5.84
N GLN A 193 2.36 -3.93 -7.02
CA GLN A 193 2.17 -2.50 -7.24
C GLN A 193 0.69 -2.20 -7.38
N PHE A 194 0.20 -1.18 -6.69
CA PHE A 194 -1.20 -0.77 -6.79
C PHE A 194 -1.35 0.71 -7.12
N GLU A 195 -2.49 1.04 -7.72
CA GLU A 195 -2.95 2.42 -7.88
C GLU A 195 -4.45 2.48 -7.59
N ILE A 196 -4.87 3.51 -6.88
CA ILE A 196 -6.27 3.84 -6.60
C ILE A 196 -6.49 5.27 -7.05
N ILE A 197 -7.37 5.48 -8.01
CA ILE A 197 -7.71 6.78 -8.57
C ILE A 197 -9.17 7.04 -8.29
N VAL A 198 -9.45 8.12 -7.55
CA VAL A 198 -10.81 8.64 -7.37
C VAL A 198 -10.86 10.04 -7.99
N GLN A 199 -11.72 10.20 -8.97
CA GLN A 199 -11.89 11.47 -9.67
C GLN A 199 -13.36 11.73 -9.95
N ASP A 200 -13.90 12.78 -9.34
CA ASP A 200 -15.29 13.25 -9.55
C ASP A 200 -16.34 12.11 -9.37
N GLY A 201 -16.12 11.26 -8.37
CA GLY A 201 -16.99 10.11 -8.07
C GLY A 201 -16.76 8.88 -8.96
N HIS A 202 -15.75 8.88 -9.82
CA HIS A 202 -15.32 7.71 -10.58
C HIS A 202 -14.11 7.05 -9.92
N LEU A 203 -14.15 5.73 -9.78
CA LEU A 203 -13.11 4.90 -9.18
C LEU A 203 -12.41 4.04 -10.24
N THR A 204 -11.08 4.12 -10.28
CA THR A 204 -10.24 3.15 -10.98
C THR A 204 -9.26 2.53 -10.00
N GLN A 205 -9.23 1.19 -9.94
CA GLN A 205 -8.18 0.43 -9.24
C GLN A 205 -7.31 -0.29 -10.25
N ILE A 206 -5.99 -0.28 -10.01
CA ILE A 206 -5.01 -0.96 -10.86
C ILE A 206 -4.11 -1.80 -9.95
N LEU A 207 -3.88 -3.05 -10.31
CA LEU A 207 -2.95 -3.95 -9.62
C LEU A 207 -1.98 -4.54 -10.64
N ASN A 208 -0.68 -4.32 -10.42
CA ASN A 208 0.40 -4.75 -11.33
C ASN A 208 0.17 -4.35 -12.81
N GLY A 209 -0.40 -3.15 -13.04
CA GLY A 209 -0.72 -2.64 -14.36
C GLY A 209 -2.03 -3.17 -14.96
N VAL A 210 -2.76 -4.03 -14.25
CA VAL A 210 -4.07 -4.54 -14.66
C VAL A 210 -5.17 -3.71 -14.00
N VAL A 211 -6.08 -3.12 -14.77
CA VAL A 211 -7.28 -2.46 -14.23
C VAL A 211 -8.18 -3.52 -13.59
N THR A 212 -8.35 -3.44 -12.27
CA THR A 212 -9.15 -4.39 -11.49
C THR A 212 -10.56 -3.88 -11.24
N VAL A 213 -10.71 -2.56 -11.15
CA VAL A 213 -12.00 -1.87 -11.02
C VAL A 213 -12.00 -0.63 -11.88
N ASP A 214 -13.10 -0.36 -12.56
CA ASP A 214 -13.36 0.87 -13.33
C ASP A 214 -14.86 1.12 -13.30
N ARG A 215 -15.31 2.08 -12.46
CA ARG A 215 -16.74 2.31 -12.22
C ARG A 215 -17.06 3.64 -11.57
N ASP A 216 -18.29 4.10 -11.77
CA ASP A 216 -18.85 5.19 -10.98
C ASP A 216 -19.24 4.69 -9.58
N LEU A 217 -19.06 5.57 -8.57
CA LEU A 217 -19.41 5.31 -7.18
C LEU A 217 -20.86 5.69 -6.84
N PHE A 218 -21.47 6.54 -7.68
CA PHE A 218 -22.83 7.07 -7.49
C PHE A 218 -23.67 6.92 -8.75
#